data_1a40093b8f660d087b8bc8f182088a69
#
_entry.id   1a40093b8f660d087b8bc8f182088a69
#
_cell.length_a   1.000
_cell.length_b   1.000
_cell.length_c   1.000
_cell.angle_alpha   90.00
_cell.angle_beta   90.00
_cell.angle_gamma   90.00
#
_symmetry.space_group_name_H-M   'P 1'
#
loop_
_entity.id
_entity.type
_entity.pdbx_description
1 polymer ?
#
loop_
_entity_poly.entity_id
_entity_poly.type
_entity_poly.pdbx_seq_one_letter_code
_entity_poly.pdbx_strand_id
1 'polypeptide(L)'
;MRFQKTTEYAIRVMVYLAERADERFSVNALHTALNIPYKYLGRLMNQLAQKGLVTVAQGKFGGYTVEKKSLASTYLYQIVDAVEGLEDYDRCILGFLKCSDEHPCALHHLWLGIRKQIKDMLYSTTLADLVQTEHKTNGES
;
A
#
# COMPACT_ATOMS: atom_id res chain seq x y z
N MET A 1 -10.42 6.45 10.54
CA MET A 1 -9.35 5.46 10.30
C MET A 1 -8.38 5.97 9.25
N ARG A 2 -7.12 5.68 9.42
CA ARG A 2 -6.07 6.22 8.61
C ARG A 2 -4.95 5.19 8.47
N PHE A 3 -4.34 5.11 7.29
CA PHE A 3 -3.14 4.30 7.10
C PHE A 3 -1.98 4.86 7.93
N GLN A 4 -1.10 3.96 8.40
CA GLN A 4 0.15 4.39 9.01
C GLN A 4 0.98 5.15 7.98
N LYS A 5 1.87 6.03 8.45
CA LYS A 5 2.70 6.85 7.58
C LYS A 5 3.54 6.00 6.62
N THR A 6 4.09 4.89 7.13
CA THR A 6 4.86 3.96 6.31
C THR A 6 4.03 3.36 5.19
N THR A 7 2.76 3.06 5.47
CA THR A 7 1.83 2.53 4.46
C THR A 7 1.50 3.57 3.40
N GLU A 8 1.31 4.83 3.81
CA GLU A 8 1.11 5.92 2.86
C GLU A 8 2.30 6.02 1.90
N TYR A 9 3.50 5.96 2.45
CA TYR A 9 4.73 5.96 1.64
C TYR A 9 4.78 4.77 0.70
N ALA A 10 4.43 3.58 1.19
CA ALA A 10 4.44 2.35 0.37
C ALA A 10 3.49 2.46 -0.81
N ILE A 11 2.28 2.94 -0.58
CA ILE A 11 1.30 3.12 -1.66
C ILE A 11 1.82 4.13 -2.69
N ARG A 12 2.37 5.24 -2.23
CA ARG A 12 2.94 6.26 -3.14
C ARG A 12 4.08 5.71 -3.98
N VAL A 13 4.97 4.92 -3.38
CA VAL A 13 6.06 4.27 -4.10
C VAL A 13 5.52 3.30 -5.15
N MET A 14 4.56 2.46 -4.74
CA MET A 14 4.00 1.45 -5.65
C MET A 14 3.29 2.09 -6.84
N VAL A 15 2.54 3.18 -6.61
CA VAL A 15 1.88 3.91 -7.69
C VAL A 15 2.91 4.55 -8.62
N TYR A 16 3.95 5.16 -8.06
CA TYR A 16 5.03 5.77 -8.83
C TYR A 16 5.71 4.74 -9.75
N LEU A 17 6.06 3.58 -9.18
CA LEU A 17 6.70 2.51 -9.96
C LEU A 17 5.73 1.91 -10.99
N ALA A 18 4.44 1.81 -10.64
CA ALA A 18 3.42 1.28 -11.53
C ALA A 18 3.18 2.19 -12.75
N GLU A 19 3.20 3.51 -12.53
CA GLU A 19 3.11 4.48 -13.63
C GLU A 19 4.28 4.40 -14.59
N ARG A 20 5.42 3.91 -14.09
CA ARG A 20 6.67 3.76 -14.84
C ARG A 20 7.08 2.29 -14.89
N ALA A 21 6.10 1.43 -15.16
CA ALA A 21 6.28 -0.02 -15.13
C ALA A 21 7.47 -0.45 -16.00
N ASP A 22 8.17 -1.47 -15.51
CA ASP A 22 9.37 -2.05 -16.13
C ASP A 22 10.61 -1.15 -16.11
N GLU A 23 10.52 0.08 -15.59
CA GLU A 23 11.70 0.93 -15.35
C GLU A 23 12.24 0.67 -13.95
N ARG A 24 13.55 0.81 -13.78
CA ARG A 24 14.24 0.56 -12.52
C ARG A 24 14.60 1.85 -11.82
N PHE A 25 14.42 1.89 -10.51
CA PHE A 25 14.71 3.06 -9.70
C PHE A 25 15.49 2.66 -8.45
N SER A 26 16.58 3.36 -8.18
CA SER A 26 17.32 3.19 -6.93
C SER A 26 16.54 3.81 -5.77
N VAL A 27 16.93 3.47 -4.54
CA VAL A 27 16.35 4.10 -3.35
C VAL A 27 16.58 5.61 -3.41
N ASN A 28 17.75 6.06 -3.83
CA ASN A 28 18.05 7.48 -3.94
C ASN A 28 17.16 8.19 -4.97
N ALA A 29 16.92 7.54 -6.11
CA ALA A 29 16.02 8.09 -7.14
C ALA A 29 14.60 8.24 -6.61
N LEU A 30 14.09 7.24 -5.88
CA LEU A 30 12.77 7.29 -5.27
C LEU A 30 12.69 8.37 -4.18
N HIS A 31 13.71 8.48 -3.35
CA HIS A 31 13.79 9.51 -2.33
C HIS A 31 13.69 10.91 -2.95
N THR A 32 14.45 11.15 -4.01
CA THR A 32 14.47 12.44 -4.69
C THR A 32 13.11 12.72 -5.36
N ALA A 33 12.54 11.74 -6.04
CA ALA A 33 11.30 11.91 -6.79
C ALA A 33 10.08 12.11 -5.89
N LEU A 34 10.01 11.38 -4.78
CA LEU A 34 8.83 11.34 -3.91
C LEU A 34 8.97 12.14 -2.62
N ASN A 35 10.16 12.65 -2.35
CA ASN A 35 10.47 13.39 -1.13
C ASN A 35 10.12 12.59 0.14
N ILE A 36 10.41 11.29 0.11
CA ILE A 36 10.26 10.40 1.26
C ILE A 36 11.63 10.31 1.94
N PRO A 37 11.71 10.39 3.30
CA PRO A 37 13.00 10.32 3.98
C PRO A 37 13.76 9.05 3.64
N TYR A 38 15.02 9.21 3.26
CA TYR A 38 15.88 8.13 2.78
C TYR A 38 15.97 6.95 3.76
N LYS A 39 16.08 7.25 5.04
CA LYS A 39 16.27 6.21 6.06
C LYS A 39 15.07 5.25 6.17
N TYR A 40 13.86 5.74 5.89
CA TYR A 40 12.67 4.89 5.91
C TYR A 40 12.53 4.12 4.62
N LEU A 41 12.95 4.72 3.52
CA LEU A 41 12.70 4.20 2.18
C LEU A 41 13.46 2.90 1.91
N GLY A 42 14.72 2.81 2.34
CA GLY A 42 15.50 1.58 2.17
C GLY A 42 14.86 0.38 2.82
N ARG A 43 14.41 0.55 4.07
CA ARG A 43 13.73 -0.52 4.81
C ARG A 43 12.40 -0.87 4.16
N LEU A 44 11.65 0.14 3.75
CA LEU A 44 10.35 -0.03 3.09
C LEU A 44 10.51 -0.84 1.81
N MET A 45 11.50 -0.49 0.97
CA MET A 45 11.71 -1.20 -0.28
C MET A 45 12.10 -2.66 -0.05
N ASN A 46 12.87 -2.95 1.00
CA ASN A 46 13.19 -4.33 1.37
C ASN A 46 11.94 -5.10 1.77
N GLN A 47 11.04 -4.49 2.53
CA GLN A 47 9.78 -5.13 2.92
C GLN A 47 8.91 -5.45 1.70
N LEU A 48 8.81 -4.52 0.77
CA LEU A 48 8.04 -4.73 -0.46
C LEU A 48 8.66 -5.83 -1.33
N ALA A 49 9.99 -5.86 -1.41
CA ALA A 49 10.72 -6.87 -2.18
C ALA A 49 10.54 -8.27 -1.57
N GLN A 50 10.62 -8.38 -0.25
CA GLN A 50 10.44 -9.67 0.45
C GLN A 50 9.05 -10.26 0.20
N LYS A 51 8.06 -9.41 0.01
CA LYS A 51 6.68 -9.85 -0.27
C LYS A 51 6.42 -10.05 -1.76
N GLY A 52 7.44 -9.86 -2.59
CA GLY A 52 7.31 -10.05 -4.04
C GLY A 52 6.54 -8.96 -4.77
N LEU A 53 6.31 -7.82 -4.11
CA LEU A 53 5.56 -6.71 -4.70
C LEU A 53 6.40 -5.86 -5.64
N VAL A 54 7.71 -5.83 -5.43
CA VAL A 54 8.67 -5.19 -6.33
C VAL A 54 9.76 -6.18 -6.66
N THR A 55 10.35 -6.02 -7.82
CA THR A 55 11.49 -6.83 -8.28
C THR A 55 12.77 -6.02 -8.08
N VAL A 56 13.82 -6.70 -7.61
CA VAL A 56 15.12 -6.08 -7.33
C VAL A 56 16.14 -6.56 -8.34
N ALA A 57 16.88 -5.62 -8.94
CA ALA A 57 18.03 -5.93 -9.77
C ALA A 57 19.28 -5.36 -9.09
N GLN A 58 20.33 -6.16 -9.01
CA GLN A 58 21.62 -5.77 -8.42
C GLN A 58 22.50 -5.10 -9.46
N GLY A 59 23.52 -4.37 -8.98
CA GLY A 59 24.55 -3.79 -9.81
C GLY A 59 24.35 -2.32 -10.15
N LYS A 60 25.22 -1.81 -11.03
CA LYS A 60 25.29 -0.39 -11.38
C LYS A 60 23.97 0.15 -11.96
N PHE A 61 23.30 -0.66 -12.78
CA PHE A 61 22.04 -0.28 -13.40
C PHE A 61 20.84 -0.99 -12.75
N GLY A 62 21.05 -1.45 -11.51
CA GLY A 62 20.01 -2.11 -10.74
C GLY A 62 19.03 -1.14 -10.12
N GLY A 63 18.12 -1.67 -9.34
CA GLY A 63 17.11 -0.90 -8.63
C GLY A 63 15.84 -1.71 -8.47
N TYR A 64 14.79 -1.01 -8.11
CA TYR A 64 13.47 -1.60 -7.87
C TYR A 64 12.55 -1.29 -9.04
N THR A 65 11.73 -2.27 -9.39
CA THR A 65 10.76 -2.10 -10.49
C THR A 65 9.47 -2.85 -10.18
N VAL A 66 8.38 -2.37 -10.78
CA VAL A 66 7.10 -3.09 -10.82
C VAL A 66 6.89 -3.51 -12.27
N GLU A 67 6.65 -4.80 -12.48
CA GLU A 67 6.43 -5.32 -13.83
C GLU A 67 5.03 -4.96 -14.31
N LYS A 68 4.91 -4.53 -15.56
CA LYS A 68 3.63 -4.15 -16.15
C LYS A 68 2.61 -5.28 -16.07
N LYS A 69 3.05 -6.53 -16.25
CA LYS A 69 2.17 -7.70 -16.21
C LYS A 69 1.54 -7.94 -14.84
N SER A 70 2.08 -7.36 -13.77
CA SER A 70 1.58 -7.57 -12.41
C SER A 70 0.61 -6.48 -11.94
N LEU A 71 0.40 -5.41 -12.72
CA LEU A 71 -0.45 -4.29 -12.29
C LEU A 71 -1.89 -4.70 -12.00
N ALA A 72 -2.45 -5.58 -12.83
CA ALA A 72 -3.84 -6.02 -12.68
C ALA A 72 -4.02 -7.10 -11.62
N SER A 73 -2.93 -7.69 -11.12
CA SER A 73 -2.97 -8.78 -10.14
C SER A 73 -2.39 -8.38 -8.78
N THR A 74 -1.91 -7.15 -8.62
CA THR A 74 -1.43 -6.65 -7.35
C THR A 74 -2.51 -5.77 -6.73
N TYR A 75 -3.00 -6.18 -5.55
CA TYR A 75 -4.11 -5.53 -4.87
C TYR A 75 -3.62 -4.66 -3.72
N LEU A 76 -4.42 -3.66 -3.39
CA LEU A 76 -4.10 -2.72 -2.32
C LEU A 76 -3.85 -3.43 -0.98
N TYR A 77 -4.61 -4.50 -0.67
CA TYR A 77 -4.42 -5.24 0.58
C TYR A 77 -3.02 -5.83 0.69
N GLN A 78 -2.41 -6.23 -0.43
CA GLN A 78 -1.07 -6.82 -0.41
C GLN A 78 -0.02 -5.78 0.02
N ILE A 79 -0.18 -4.54 -0.39
CA ILE A 79 0.73 -3.45 -0.01
C ILE A 79 0.58 -3.15 1.48
N VAL A 80 -0.66 -3.03 1.95
CA VAL A 80 -0.95 -2.75 3.36
C VAL A 80 -0.43 -3.88 4.25
N ASP A 81 -0.68 -5.13 3.86
CA ASP A 81 -0.25 -6.29 4.62
C ASP A 81 1.28 -6.39 4.70
N ALA A 82 1.97 -6.02 3.63
CA ALA A 82 3.43 -6.08 3.58
C ALA A 82 4.09 -5.13 4.59
N VAL A 83 3.45 -4.03 4.91
CA VAL A 83 4.05 -2.94 5.67
C VAL A 83 3.52 -2.85 7.10
N GLU A 84 2.20 -2.87 7.29
CA GLU A 84 1.62 -2.71 8.63
C GLU A 84 0.81 -3.90 9.10
N GLY A 85 0.47 -4.85 8.20
CA GLY A 85 -0.40 -5.96 8.51
C GLY A 85 -1.88 -5.58 8.41
N LEU A 86 -2.73 -6.59 8.34
CA LEU A 86 -4.18 -6.38 8.18
C LEU A 86 -4.95 -6.54 9.48
N GLU A 87 -4.30 -6.96 10.56
CA GLU A 87 -4.95 -7.20 11.85
C GLU A 87 -5.64 -5.94 12.39
N ASP A 88 -5.06 -4.77 12.17
CA ASP A 88 -5.61 -3.51 12.67
C ASP A 88 -6.98 -3.19 12.08
N TYR A 89 -7.29 -3.76 10.91
CA TYR A 89 -8.58 -3.55 10.25
C TYR A 89 -9.69 -4.46 10.77
N ASP A 90 -9.33 -5.41 11.64
CA ASP A 90 -10.27 -6.27 12.34
C ASP A 90 -10.51 -5.86 13.78
N ARG A 91 -9.77 -4.87 14.27
CA ARG A 91 -9.89 -4.40 15.66
C ARG A 91 -11.13 -3.54 15.86
N CYS A 92 -11.58 -3.52 17.11
CA CYS A 92 -12.63 -2.60 17.55
C CYS A 92 -12.16 -1.16 17.38
N ILE A 93 -13.03 -0.32 16.80
CA ILE A 93 -12.71 1.10 16.58
C ILE A 93 -12.45 1.86 17.88
N LEU A 94 -13.04 1.38 19.00
CA LEU A 94 -12.82 1.96 20.34
C LEU A 94 -11.64 1.32 21.08
N GLY A 95 -11.00 0.30 20.49
CA GLY A 95 -9.84 -0.34 21.08
C GLY A 95 -10.13 -1.42 22.10
N PHE A 96 -11.38 -1.86 22.25
CA PHE A 96 -11.72 -2.95 23.17
C PHE A 96 -11.19 -4.28 22.64
N LEU A 97 -10.45 -4.99 23.51
CA LEU A 97 -9.81 -6.26 23.13
C LEU A 97 -10.82 -7.39 22.90
N LYS A 98 -11.98 -7.34 23.55
CA LYS A 98 -12.99 -8.39 23.49
C LYS A 98 -14.26 -7.98 22.77
N CYS A 99 -14.19 -6.95 21.92
CA CYS A 99 -15.35 -6.53 21.15
C CYS A 99 -15.63 -7.57 20.04
N SER A 100 -16.81 -8.17 20.06
CA SER A 100 -17.22 -9.19 19.11
C SER A 100 -18.74 -9.19 18.98
N ASP A 101 -19.29 -10.03 18.12
CA ASP A 101 -20.73 -10.18 18.00
C ASP A 101 -21.37 -10.63 19.31
N GLU A 102 -20.63 -11.40 20.12
CA GLU A 102 -21.11 -11.86 21.43
C GLU A 102 -21.02 -10.77 22.50
N HIS A 103 -20.01 -9.89 22.40
CA HIS A 103 -19.78 -8.81 23.36
C HIS A 103 -19.57 -7.48 22.63
N PRO A 104 -20.62 -6.96 21.96
CA PRO A 104 -20.46 -5.75 21.14
C PRO A 104 -20.28 -4.49 21.98
N CYS A 105 -19.42 -3.59 21.52
CA CYS A 105 -19.33 -2.25 22.07
C CYS A 105 -20.40 -1.36 21.44
N ALA A 106 -20.51 -0.11 21.92
CA ALA A 106 -21.55 0.83 21.48
C ALA A 106 -21.53 1.09 19.97
N LEU A 107 -20.35 1.04 19.34
CA LEU A 107 -20.19 1.30 17.91
C LEU A 107 -20.03 0.04 17.07
N HIS A 108 -20.15 -1.15 17.68
CA HIS A 108 -19.83 -2.41 17.00
C HIS A 108 -20.58 -2.59 15.67
N HIS A 109 -21.89 -2.45 15.68
CA HIS A 109 -22.69 -2.67 14.47
C HIS A 109 -22.43 -1.63 13.38
N LEU A 110 -22.24 -0.39 13.77
CA LEU A 110 -21.90 0.68 12.83
C LEU A 110 -20.51 0.46 12.25
N TRP A 111 -19.56 0.09 13.10
CA TRP A 111 -18.19 -0.18 12.70
C TRP A 111 -18.08 -1.36 11.73
N LEU A 112 -18.87 -2.42 11.93
CA LEU A 112 -18.87 -3.58 11.04
C LEU A 112 -19.16 -3.19 9.59
N GLY A 113 -20.14 -2.29 9.39
CA GLY A 113 -20.47 -1.81 8.05
C GLY A 113 -19.31 -1.03 7.41
N ILE A 114 -18.69 -0.15 8.16
CA ILE A 114 -17.54 0.63 7.70
C ILE A 114 -16.35 -0.27 7.44
N ARG A 115 -16.07 -1.21 8.36
CA ARG A 115 -14.97 -2.17 8.21
C ARG A 115 -15.13 -3.00 6.94
N LYS A 116 -16.34 -3.43 6.64
CA LYS A 116 -16.61 -4.19 5.42
C LYS A 116 -16.28 -3.35 4.18
N GLN A 117 -16.68 -2.08 4.15
CA GLN A 117 -16.39 -1.20 3.03
C GLN A 117 -14.88 -1.00 2.86
N ILE A 118 -14.15 -0.84 3.96
CA ILE A 118 -12.69 -0.71 3.92
C ILE A 118 -12.07 -1.99 3.36
N LYS A 119 -12.51 -3.16 3.83
CA LYS A 119 -12.01 -4.45 3.34
C LYS A 119 -12.32 -4.64 1.85
N ASP A 120 -13.54 -4.30 1.43
CA ASP A 120 -13.92 -4.39 0.02
C ASP A 120 -12.99 -3.54 -0.84
N MET A 121 -12.68 -2.32 -0.39
CA MET A 121 -11.74 -1.45 -1.08
C MET A 121 -10.35 -2.09 -1.17
N LEU A 122 -9.83 -2.60 -0.04
CA LEU A 122 -8.49 -3.19 0.02
C LEU A 122 -8.36 -4.42 -0.88
N TYR A 123 -9.40 -5.26 -0.94
CA TYR A 123 -9.35 -6.54 -1.65
C TYR A 123 -9.81 -6.46 -3.11
N SER A 124 -10.39 -5.34 -3.53
CA SER A 124 -10.86 -5.18 -4.91
C SER A 124 -10.09 -4.15 -5.73
N THR A 125 -9.30 -3.29 -5.09
CA THR A 125 -8.55 -2.24 -5.78
C THR A 125 -7.17 -2.77 -6.18
N THR A 126 -6.83 -2.67 -7.47
CA THR A 126 -5.54 -3.09 -8.01
C THR A 126 -4.61 -1.90 -8.24
N LEU A 127 -3.32 -2.16 -8.47
CA LEU A 127 -2.39 -1.12 -8.89
C LEU A 127 -2.84 -0.48 -10.19
N ALA A 128 -3.38 -1.26 -11.12
CA ALA A 128 -3.89 -0.73 -12.38
C ALA A 128 -4.99 0.31 -12.13
N ASP A 129 -5.87 0.06 -11.17
CA ASP A 129 -6.93 1.00 -10.80
C ASP A 129 -6.35 2.28 -10.22
N LEU A 130 -5.36 2.16 -9.35
CA LEU A 130 -4.73 3.31 -8.69
C LEU A 130 -3.98 4.19 -9.69
N VAL A 131 -3.30 3.60 -10.64
CA VAL A 131 -2.58 4.33 -11.69
C VAL A 131 -3.55 5.16 -12.54
N GLN A 132 -4.67 4.58 -12.92
CA GLN A 132 -5.68 5.29 -13.71
C GLN A 132 -6.26 6.47 -12.94
N THR A 133 -6.59 6.27 -11.68
CA THR A 133 -7.17 7.32 -10.82
C THR A 133 -6.17 8.47 -10.62
N GLU A 134 -4.93 8.13 -10.31
CA GLU A 134 -3.87 9.12 -10.10
C GLU A 134 -3.63 9.95 -11.35
N HIS A 135 -3.59 9.30 -12.50
CA HIS A 135 -3.40 9.97 -13.77
C HIS A 135 -4.53 10.95 -14.08
N LYS A 136 -5.79 10.55 -13.80
CA LYS A 136 -6.95 11.43 -14.00
C LYS A 136 -6.88 12.65 -13.08
N THR A 137 -6.51 12.44 -11.82
CA THR A 137 -6.38 13.53 -10.86
C THR A 137 -5.32 14.53 -11.31
N ASN A 138 -4.18 14.05 -11.78
CA ASN A 138 -3.11 14.90 -12.29
C ASN A 138 -3.53 15.65 -13.56
N GLY A 139 -4.36 15.04 -14.38
CA GLY A 139 -4.86 15.66 -15.60
C GLY A 139 -5.86 16.80 -15.35
N GLU A 140 -6.51 16.80 -14.19
CA GLU A 140 -7.50 17.80 -13.81
C GLU A 140 -6.90 18.99 -13.06
N SER A 141 -5.67 18.85 -12.58
CA SER A 141 -5.01 19.91 -11.80
C SER A 141 -4.20 20.92 -12.66
#